data_c724062e467efd07039ab63a92091ce3
#
_entry.id   c724062e467efd07039ab63a92091ce3
#
_cell.length_a   1.000
_cell.length_b   1.000
_cell.length_c   1.000
_cell.angle_alpha   90.00
_cell.angle_beta   90.00
_cell.angle_gamma   90.00
#
_symmetry.space_group_name_H-M   'P 1'
#
loop_
_entity.id
_entity.type
_entity.pdbx_description
1 polymer ?
#
loop_
_entity_poly.entity_id
_entity_poly.type
_entity_poly.pdbx_seq_one_letter_code
_entity_poly.pdbx_strand_id
1 'polypeptide(L)'
;MTNPDSVRLFYSYSHRDEQYREQLEAHLAALRRQNLIEEWNDREIVPGQEWQGVIDNKLEASKVILLLVSADFINSDYCYETEMRRAVEKHERREAIVVPVIIRPADWHETPFGRIQAIPKDGKPVTLWANQDEAWLDVVRGIRRVLTQLTTTPYSFPSSEAEDTHLPTLWNLPYRRNPFFTGREHVLKRLRSTLASKDHHAIRPQAISGLGGIGKTQLATEYAYRYREDYERVLWAKADSQEILISSLTDIVQLLNLPVKDPEDPKDERPDAATAVKGWLAANTGWLLIFDNANDLTMAQNFLPTHGSGHVLFTTQAQATGAVAQRFGLEALEPEDGALLLLRRAKLIHEASPAEDARDDHYAQAIEISREMSGLPLALDQAGAFIEETSSTLTQYLRLYREEGARLRAERGDYSVEHPESVAVTFSLSFENVEAANPGAADLLRICAFLGPDTIPEEILIEGASALGETLGAAAAEPIELAQAIKDVGHYSLLRREPEARTLTMHRLVQAVLKRLV
;
A
#
# COMPACT_ATOMS: atom_id res chain seq x y z
N MET A 1 -44.32 4.09 -10.72
CA MET A 1 -43.36 3.82 -11.80
C MET A 1 -42.02 4.30 -11.31
N THR A 2 -41.18 3.38 -10.88
CA THR A 2 -39.81 3.65 -10.39
C THR A 2 -38.96 4.05 -11.59
N ASN A 3 -38.25 5.18 -11.46
CA ASN A 3 -37.30 5.62 -12.47
C ASN A 3 -36.10 4.66 -12.46
N PRO A 4 -35.65 4.08 -13.59
CA PRO A 4 -34.53 3.15 -13.64
C PRO A 4 -33.18 3.75 -13.16
N ASP A 5 -33.09 5.07 -13.03
CA ASP A 5 -31.86 5.78 -12.64
C ASP A 5 -31.78 6.16 -11.14
N SER A 6 -32.78 5.80 -10.31
CA SER A 6 -32.74 6.11 -8.88
C SER A 6 -31.88 5.10 -8.11
N VAL A 7 -30.99 5.60 -7.24
CA VAL A 7 -30.10 4.77 -6.44
C VAL A 7 -30.81 4.28 -5.18
N ARG A 8 -30.80 2.97 -4.94
CA ARG A 8 -31.36 2.37 -3.71
C ARG A 8 -30.46 2.58 -2.54
N LEU A 9 -31.03 3.16 -1.48
CA LEU A 9 -30.37 3.51 -0.23
C LEU A 9 -30.91 2.62 0.91
N PHE A 10 -30.02 2.02 1.69
CA PHE A 10 -30.32 1.23 2.88
C PHE A 10 -29.75 1.89 4.13
N TYR A 11 -30.51 1.92 5.23
CA TYR A 11 -30.06 2.41 6.55
C TYR A 11 -29.84 1.23 7.49
N SER A 12 -28.66 1.10 8.05
CA SER A 12 -28.38 0.23 9.19
C SER A 12 -28.16 1.10 10.42
N TYR A 13 -28.98 0.92 11.45
CA TYR A 13 -28.98 1.76 12.64
C TYR A 13 -29.54 1.01 13.85
N SER A 14 -29.15 1.42 15.08
CA SER A 14 -29.77 0.92 16.29
C SER A 14 -31.16 1.54 16.50
N HIS A 15 -32.15 0.77 16.89
CA HIS A 15 -33.50 1.30 17.22
C HIS A 15 -33.48 2.43 18.26
N ARG A 16 -32.44 2.52 19.09
CA ARG A 16 -32.26 3.64 20.02
C ARG A 16 -31.89 4.94 19.32
N ASP A 17 -31.47 4.88 18.08
CA ASP A 17 -31.06 6.01 17.25
C ASP A 17 -32.12 6.43 16.23
N GLU A 18 -33.33 5.94 16.33
CA GLU A 18 -34.47 6.19 15.45
C GLU A 18 -34.66 7.69 15.15
N GLN A 19 -34.54 8.54 16.15
CA GLN A 19 -34.70 10.00 15.98
C GLN A 19 -33.70 10.61 15.02
N TYR A 20 -32.47 10.07 14.96
CA TYR A 20 -31.42 10.56 14.05
C TYR A 20 -31.63 10.06 12.63
N ARG A 21 -32.19 8.87 12.47
CA ARG A 21 -32.63 8.36 11.16
C ARG A 21 -33.75 9.25 10.59
N GLU A 22 -34.74 9.60 11.41
CA GLU A 22 -35.85 10.49 10.97
C GLU A 22 -35.32 11.89 10.59
N GLN A 23 -34.37 12.44 11.34
CA GLN A 23 -33.74 13.71 10.98
C GLN A 23 -33.01 13.61 9.65
N LEU A 24 -32.22 12.55 9.43
CA LEU A 24 -31.50 12.30 8.18
C LEU A 24 -32.49 12.22 7.00
N GLU A 25 -33.57 11.46 7.12
CA GLU A 25 -34.60 11.34 6.10
C GLU A 25 -35.25 12.70 5.74
N ALA A 26 -35.49 13.57 6.73
CA ALA A 26 -35.98 14.90 6.50
C ALA A 26 -35.01 15.75 5.66
N HIS A 27 -33.71 15.64 5.92
CA HIS A 27 -32.68 16.35 5.15
C HIS A 27 -32.45 15.77 3.76
N LEU A 28 -32.69 14.46 3.55
CA LEU A 28 -32.62 13.79 2.24
C LEU A 28 -33.84 14.02 1.34
N ALA A 29 -34.90 14.65 1.85
CA ALA A 29 -36.13 14.89 1.10
C ALA A 29 -35.92 15.58 -0.26
N ALA A 30 -34.93 16.47 -0.37
CA ALA A 30 -34.60 17.13 -1.64
C ALA A 30 -34.06 16.15 -2.69
N LEU A 31 -33.20 15.19 -2.28
CA LEU A 31 -32.68 14.15 -3.17
C LEU A 31 -33.75 13.18 -3.63
N ARG A 32 -34.70 12.85 -2.74
CA ARG A 32 -35.86 12.02 -3.03
C ARG A 32 -36.82 12.71 -4.04
N ARG A 33 -37.10 14.00 -3.85
CA ARG A 33 -37.94 14.79 -4.80
C ARG A 33 -37.28 14.93 -6.18
N GLN A 34 -35.97 14.88 -6.25
CA GLN A 34 -35.19 14.87 -7.50
C GLN A 34 -35.11 13.48 -8.14
N ASN A 35 -35.74 12.45 -7.54
CA ASN A 35 -35.67 11.05 -7.95
C ASN A 35 -34.22 10.52 -8.05
N LEU A 36 -33.30 11.04 -7.25
CA LEU A 36 -31.90 10.58 -7.21
C LEU A 36 -31.73 9.36 -6.30
N ILE A 37 -32.59 9.22 -5.28
CA ILE A 37 -32.56 8.12 -4.32
C ILE A 37 -33.94 7.48 -4.13
N GLU A 38 -33.91 6.15 -3.89
CA GLU A 38 -35.02 5.35 -3.38
C GLU A 38 -34.61 4.81 -2.02
N GLU A 39 -35.28 5.25 -0.97
CA GLU A 39 -34.95 4.87 0.41
C GLU A 39 -35.77 3.68 0.85
N TRP A 40 -35.18 2.82 1.70
CA TRP A 40 -35.88 1.77 2.41
C TRP A 40 -35.41 1.69 3.86
N ASN A 41 -36.37 1.42 4.77
CA ASN A 41 -36.13 1.18 6.18
C ASN A 41 -37.00 0.00 6.68
N ASP A 42 -36.68 -0.52 7.88
CA ASP A 42 -37.32 -1.71 8.48
C ASP A 42 -38.82 -1.53 8.82
N ARG A 43 -39.34 -0.30 8.94
CA ARG A 43 -40.77 -0.04 9.14
C ARG A 43 -41.65 -0.39 7.92
N GLU A 44 -41.07 -0.62 6.76
CA GLU A 44 -41.80 -1.08 5.58
C GLU A 44 -42.13 -2.58 5.60
N ILE A 45 -41.69 -3.30 6.64
CA ILE A 45 -41.99 -4.72 6.81
C ILE A 45 -43.43 -4.89 7.26
N VAL A 46 -44.21 -5.61 6.46
CA VAL A 46 -45.62 -5.89 6.74
C VAL A 46 -45.74 -6.95 7.84
N PRO A 47 -46.61 -6.77 8.86
CA PRO A 47 -46.83 -7.78 9.89
C PRO A 47 -47.14 -9.17 9.29
N GLY A 48 -46.36 -10.18 9.73
CA GLY A 48 -46.47 -11.57 9.24
C GLY A 48 -45.41 -11.99 8.24
N GLN A 49 -44.49 -11.10 7.84
CA GLN A 49 -43.30 -11.45 7.08
C GLN A 49 -42.14 -11.85 8.01
N GLU A 50 -41.28 -12.76 7.56
CA GLU A 50 -40.03 -13.05 8.27
C GLU A 50 -39.09 -11.87 8.20
N TRP A 51 -38.87 -11.23 9.35
CA TRP A 51 -38.13 -9.97 9.51
C TRP A 51 -36.71 -10.03 8.93
N GLN A 52 -35.94 -11.07 9.26
CA GLN A 52 -34.55 -11.25 8.80
C GLN A 52 -34.45 -11.38 7.28
N GLY A 53 -35.27 -12.20 6.64
CA GLY A 53 -35.22 -12.42 5.21
C GLY A 53 -35.56 -11.20 4.36
N VAL A 54 -36.41 -10.29 4.87
CA VAL A 54 -36.76 -9.05 4.17
C VAL A 54 -35.61 -8.04 4.23
N ILE A 55 -35.00 -7.86 5.40
CA ILE A 55 -33.85 -6.97 5.61
C ILE A 55 -32.69 -7.42 4.73
N ASP A 56 -32.35 -8.72 4.76
CA ASP A 56 -31.28 -9.30 3.95
C ASP A 56 -31.47 -9.02 2.45
N ASN A 57 -32.67 -9.25 1.91
CA ASN A 57 -32.96 -8.99 0.50
C ASN A 57 -32.85 -7.49 0.13
N LYS A 58 -33.23 -6.60 1.02
CA LYS A 58 -33.16 -5.16 0.79
C LYS A 58 -31.74 -4.63 0.89
N LEU A 59 -30.94 -5.10 1.84
CA LEU A 59 -29.53 -4.81 1.94
C LEU A 59 -28.80 -5.29 0.68
N GLU A 60 -29.10 -6.52 0.21
CA GLU A 60 -28.52 -7.07 -1.02
C GLU A 60 -28.85 -6.23 -2.27
N ALA A 61 -30.07 -5.71 -2.37
CA ALA A 61 -30.51 -4.91 -3.51
C ALA A 61 -30.01 -3.45 -3.49
N SER A 62 -29.43 -2.99 -2.38
CA SER A 62 -29.04 -1.59 -2.20
C SER A 62 -27.63 -1.31 -2.73
N LYS A 63 -27.48 -0.14 -3.37
CA LYS A 63 -26.22 0.34 -3.95
C LYS A 63 -25.46 1.29 -3.02
N VAL A 64 -26.16 1.93 -2.10
CA VAL A 64 -25.55 2.74 -1.03
C VAL A 64 -26.12 2.28 0.30
N ILE A 65 -25.24 2.01 1.25
CA ILE A 65 -25.58 1.55 2.60
C ILE A 65 -25.04 2.57 3.59
N LEU A 66 -25.94 3.22 4.34
CA LEU A 66 -25.58 4.17 5.39
C LEU A 66 -25.54 3.44 6.73
N LEU A 67 -24.39 3.46 7.40
CA LEU A 67 -24.25 2.97 8.78
C LEU A 67 -24.37 4.16 9.72
N LEU A 68 -25.46 4.26 10.49
CA LEU A 68 -25.64 5.33 11.48
C LEU A 68 -24.93 4.94 12.77
N VAL A 69 -23.70 5.42 12.90
CA VAL A 69 -22.76 4.96 13.92
C VAL A 69 -22.95 5.67 15.24
N SER A 70 -23.16 4.89 16.29
CA SER A 70 -23.25 5.29 17.69
C SER A 70 -22.72 4.18 18.60
N ALA A 71 -22.58 4.44 19.90
CA ALA A 71 -22.26 3.40 20.87
C ALA A 71 -23.34 2.29 20.91
N ASP A 72 -24.63 2.64 20.75
CA ASP A 72 -25.71 1.67 20.71
C ASP A 72 -25.72 0.85 19.40
N PHE A 73 -25.29 1.42 18.29
CA PHE A 73 -25.08 0.68 17.03
C PHE A 73 -23.97 -0.37 17.17
N ILE A 74 -22.83 0.03 17.74
CA ILE A 74 -21.68 -0.87 17.94
C ILE A 74 -22.02 -1.99 18.97
N ASN A 75 -22.85 -1.67 19.97
CA ASN A 75 -23.27 -2.64 21.01
C ASN A 75 -24.44 -3.52 20.58
N SER A 76 -24.98 -3.36 19.37
CA SER A 76 -26.10 -4.17 18.87
C SER A 76 -25.56 -5.39 18.11
N ASP A 77 -25.73 -6.58 18.65
CA ASP A 77 -25.29 -7.85 18.02
C ASP A 77 -25.83 -7.99 16.59
N TYR A 78 -27.08 -7.61 16.36
CA TYR A 78 -27.71 -7.72 15.05
C TYR A 78 -27.17 -6.69 14.05
N CYS A 79 -27.13 -5.40 14.41
CA CYS A 79 -26.64 -4.35 13.53
C CYS A 79 -25.13 -4.52 13.24
N TYR A 80 -24.35 -4.90 14.26
CA TYR A 80 -22.90 -5.02 14.15
C TYR A 80 -22.46 -6.35 13.53
N GLU A 81 -23.00 -7.49 13.97
CA GLU A 81 -22.55 -8.81 13.54
C GLU A 81 -23.17 -9.24 12.19
N THR A 82 -24.39 -8.79 11.87
CA THR A 82 -25.12 -9.25 10.67
C THR A 82 -25.12 -8.17 9.58
N GLU A 83 -25.73 -7.02 9.82
CA GLU A 83 -25.92 -6.00 8.76
C GLU A 83 -24.61 -5.32 8.40
N MET A 84 -23.82 -4.88 9.39
CA MET A 84 -22.57 -4.16 9.16
C MET A 84 -21.53 -5.06 8.47
N ARG A 85 -21.32 -6.29 8.95
CA ARG A 85 -20.37 -7.20 8.29
C ARG A 85 -20.73 -7.43 6.83
N ARG A 86 -22.00 -7.71 6.56
CA ARG A 86 -22.49 -7.93 5.20
C ARG A 86 -22.37 -6.68 4.33
N ALA A 87 -22.63 -5.50 4.90
CA ALA A 87 -22.44 -4.21 4.22
C ALA A 87 -20.94 -4.00 3.87
N VAL A 88 -20.03 -4.25 4.80
CA VAL A 88 -18.57 -4.12 4.57
C VAL A 88 -18.10 -5.14 3.51
N GLU A 89 -18.55 -6.40 3.57
CA GLU A 89 -18.24 -7.39 2.53
C GLU A 89 -18.69 -6.93 1.14
N LYS A 90 -19.91 -6.36 1.02
CA LYS A 90 -20.41 -5.80 -0.25
C LYS A 90 -19.59 -4.60 -0.70
N HIS A 91 -19.12 -3.77 0.23
CA HIS A 91 -18.24 -2.65 -0.06
C HIS A 91 -16.89 -3.13 -0.61
N GLU A 92 -16.28 -4.13 0.02
CA GLU A 92 -15.02 -4.74 -0.41
C GLU A 92 -15.14 -5.41 -1.77
N ARG A 93 -16.29 -6.05 -2.04
CA ARG A 93 -16.63 -6.62 -3.34
C ARG A 93 -17.06 -5.57 -4.37
N ARG A 94 -17.12 -4.29 -4.00
CA ARG A 94 -17.60 -3.17 -4.84
C ARG A 94 -19.04 -3.32 -5.33
N GLU A 95 -19.86 -4.08 -4.64
CA GLU A 95 -21.26 -4.31 -4.94
C GLU A 95 -22.16 -3.19 -4.41
N ALA A 96 -21.71 -2.51 -3.32
CA ALA A 96 -22.35 -1.35 -2.73
C ALA A 96 -21.31 -0.38 -2.16
N ILE A 97 -21.68 0.89 -1.99
CA ILE A 97 -20.88 1.89 -1.28
C ILE A 97 -21.40 1.99 0.14
N VAL A 98 -20.54 1.65 1.12
CA VAL A 98 -20.82 1.87 2.53
C VAL A 98 -20.37 3.27 2.92
N VAL A 99 -21.22 4.00 3.63
CA VAL A 99 -20.96 5.35 4.14
C VAL A 99 -21.24 5.37 5.64
N PRO A 100 -20.20 5.37 6.50
CA PRO A 100 -20.39 5.56 7.93
C PRO A 100 -20.83 7.00 8.22
N VAL A 101 -21.95 7.16 8.92
CA VAL A 101 -22.48 8.44 9.38
C VAL A 101 -22.34 8.48 10.90
N ILE A 102 -21.42 9.27 11.41
CA ILE A 102 -21.17 9.33 12.86
C ILE A 102 -22.21 10.23 13.51
N ILE A 103 -23.20 9.63 14.16
CA ILE A 103 -24.33 10.37 14.74
C ILE A 103 -24.06 10.78 16.19
N ARG A 104 -23.44 9.88 16.99
CA ARG A 104 -23.06 10.14 18.38
C ARG A 104 -21.62 9.69 18.64
N PRO A 105 -20.93 10.24 19.67
CA PRO A 105 -19.58 9.78 20.04
C PRO A 105 -19.53 8.27 20.27
N ALA A 106 -18.62 7.60 19.60
CA ALA A 106 -18.37 6.17 19.74
C ALA A 106 -16.92 5.86 19.30
N ASP A 107 -16.35 4.80 19.84
CA ASP A 107 -15.04 4.29 19.41
C ASP A 107 -15.23 3.38 18.18
N TRP A 108 -15.23 3.98 17.00
CA TRP A 108 -15.52 3.31 15.74
C TRP A 108 -14.28 3.04 14.88
N HIS A 109 -13.13 3.62 15.22
CA HIS A 109 -11.91 3.52 14.40
C HIS A 109 -11.35 2.09 14.33
N GLU A 110 -11.53 1.31 15.39
CA GLU A 110 -11.10 -0.10 15.46
C GLU A 110 -12.15 -1.09 14.91
N THR A 111 -13.25 -0.58 14.33
CA THR A 111 -14.29 -1.42 13.73
C THR A 111 -13.92 -1.83 12.30
N PRO A 112 -14.52 -2.90 11.72
CA PRO A 112 -14.29 -3.30 10.33
C PRO A 112 -14.52 -2.20 9.29
N PHE A 113 -15.40 -1.23 9.57
CA PHE A 113 -15.66 -0.07 8.72
C PHE A 113 -14.82 1.18 9.08
N GLY A 114 -13.98 1.12 10.11
CA GLY A 114 -13.14 2.25 10.54
C GLY A 114 -12.16 2.77 9.49
N ARG A 115 -11.91 1.98 8.43
CA ARG A 115 -11.09 2.38 7.27
C ARG A 115 -11.87 3.13 6.20
N ILE A 116 -13.20 3.16 6.30
CA ILE A 116 -14.06 3.83 5.32
C ILE A 116 -14.22 5.29 5.73
N GLN A 117 -14.08 6.21 4.76
CA GLN A 117 -14.26 7.64 5.01
C GLN A 117 -15.64 7.93 5.60
N ALA A 118 -15.67 8.40 6.83
CA ALA A 118 -16.90 8.73 7.54
C ALA A 118 -17.36 10.17 7.26
N ILE A 119 -18.63 10.39 7.41
CA ILE A 119 -19.28 11.70 7.41
C ILE A 119 -20.05 11.92 8.73
N PRO A 120 -20.32 13.17 9.19
CA PRO A 120 -19.90 14.46 8.64
C PRO A 120 -18.37 14.64 8.64
N LYS A 121 -17.93 15.81 8.16
CA LYS A 121 -16.51 16.19 8.03
C LYS A 121 -15.71 15.75 9.27
N ASP A 122 -14.54 15.11 9.01
CA ASP A 122 -13.59 14.63 10.01
C ASP A 122 -14.15 13.55 10.97
N GLY A 123 -15.23 12.87 10.59
CA GLY A 123 -15.91 11.91 11.49
C GLY A 123 -16.47 12.56 12.77
N LYS A 124 -16.64 13.89 12.79
CA LYS A 124 -17.17 14.61 13.95
C LYS A 124 -18.64 14.26 14.16
N PRO A 125 -19.03 13.65 15.31
CA PRO A 125 -20.40 13.25 15.57
C PRO A 125 -21.42 14.38 15.38
N VAL A 126 -22.56 14.09 14.73
CA VAL A 126 -23.64 15.06 14.50
C VAL A 126 -24.03 15.78 15.80
N THR A 127 -24.13 15.05 16.90
CA THR A 127 -24.50 15.60 18.21
C THR A 127 -23.49 16.56 18.83
N LEU A 128 -22.26 16.62 18.31
CA LEU A 128 -21.21 17.52 18.80
C LEU A 128 -21.06 18.80 17.95
N TRP A 129 -21.90 18.97 16.94
CA TRP A 129 -21.94 20.22 16.18
C TRP A 129 -22.74 21.28 16.95
N ALA A 130 -22.33 22.52 16.86
CA ALA A 130 -23.05 23.64 17.47
C ALA A 130 -24.46 23.81 16.88
N ASN A 131 -24.63 23.47 15.61
CA ASN A 131 -25.90 23.42 14.90
C ASN A 131 -25.99 22.04 14.21
N GLN A 132 -26.95 21.21 14.63
CA GLN A 132 -27.13 19.88 14.06
C GLN A 132 -27.63 19.90 12.62
N ASP A 133 -28.41 20.93 12.19
CA ASP A 133 -28.83 21.07 10.81
C ASP A 133 -27.64 21.29 9.87
N GLU A 134 -26.58 21.98 10.31
CA GLU A 134 -25.34 22.12 9.55
C GLU A 134 -24.62 20.79 9.41
N ALA A 135 -24.59 19.96 10.46
CA ALA A 135 -24.03 18.62 10.40
C ALA A 135 -24.78 17.75 9.39
N TRP A 136 -26.11 17.76 9.44
CA TRP A 136 -26.95 17.03 8.47
C TRP A 136 -26.78 17.54 7.04
N LEU A 137 -26.63 18.86 6.87
CA LEU A 137 -26.33 19.42 5.54
C LEU A 137 -24.99 18.92 5.00
N ASP A 138 -23.99 18.77 5.85
CA ASP A 138 -22.69 18.20 5.48
C ASP A 138 -22.83 16.71 5.12
N VAL A 139 -23.61 15.94 5.88
CA VAL A 139 -23.95 14.55 5.57
C VAL A 139 -24.62 14.45 4.19
N VAL A 140 -25.64 15.28 3.90
CA VAL A 140 -26.32 15.29 2.60
C VAL A 140 -25.36 15.65 1.45
N ARG A 141 -24.43 16.59 1.67
CA ARG A 141 -23.40 16.92 0.68
C ARG A 141 -22.46 15.74 0.42
N GLY A 142 -22.10 15.01 1.46
CA GLY A 142 -21.32 13.77 1.36
C GLY A 142 -22.04 12.72 0.52
N ILE A 143 -23.29 12.44 0.84
CA ILE A 143 -24.15 11.50 0.09
C ILE A 143 -24.32 11.94 -1.36
N ARG A 144 -24.56 13.23 -1.63
CA ARG A 144 -24.68 13.76 -3.00
C ARG A 144 -23.39 13.52 -3.80
N ARG A 145 -22.21 13.67 -3.21
CA ARG A 145 -20.93 13.34 -3.88
C ARG A 145 -20.85 11.87 -4.27
N VAL A 146 -21.25 10.95 -3.38
CA VAL A 146 -21.34 9.52 -3.67
C VAL A 146 -22.30 9.25 -4.83
N LEU A 147 -23.49 9.86 -4.83
CA LEU A 147 -24.46 9.71 -5.91
C LEU A 147 -23.94 10.27 -7.24
N THR A 148 -23.25 11.42 -7.21
CA THR A 148 -22.64 12.00 -8.42
C THR A 148 -21.55 11.08 -8.99
N GLN A 149 -20.74 10.46 -8.16
CA GLN A 149 -19.76 9.46 -8.60
C GLN A 149 -20.43 8.25 -9.26
N LEU A 150 -21.59 7.83 -8.77
CA LEU A 150 -22.37 6.75 -9.37
C LEU A 150 -23.01 7.11 -10.72
N THR A 151 -23.28 8.42 -10.97
CA THR A 151 -23.99 8.87 -12.17
C THR A 151 -23.11 9.52 -13.23
N THR A 152 -21.98 10.15 -12.88
CA THR A 152 -21.10 10.89 -13.81
C THR A 152 -19.88 10.14 -14.31
N THR A 153 -19.44 9.13 -13.59
CA THR A 153 -18.64 8.06 -14.15
C THR A 153 -19.61 6.92 -14.42
N PRO A 154 -19.54 6.21 -15.56
CA PRO A 154 -20.21 4.92 -15.61
C PRO A 154 -19.50 4.02 -14.59
N TYR A 155 -19.89 4.15 -13.36
CA TYR A 155 -19.70 3.14 -12.35
C TYR A 155 -20.72 2.07 -12.72
N SER A 156 -20.40 1.33 -13.80
CA SER A 156 -21.10 0.12 -14.16
C SER A 156 -20.86 -0.83 -13.00
N PHE A 157 -21.85 -0.92 -12.11
CA PHE A 157 -22.02 -2.18 -11.44
C PHE A 157 -22.26 -3.18 -12.57
N PRO A 158 -21.45 -4.20 -12.76
CA PRO A 158 -21.80 -5.22 -13.72
C PRO A 158 -23.19 -5.74 -13.32
N SER A 159 -24.19 -5.51 -14.18
CA SER A 159 -25.36 -6.40 -14.23
C SER A 159 -24.79 -7.80 -14.32
N SER A 160 -25.45 -8.79 -13.73
CA SER A 160 -25.05 -10.20 -13.61
C SER A 160 -24.93 -10.95 -14.96
N GLU A 161 -24.34 -10.29 -15.94
CA GLU A 161 -23.76 -10.85 -17.16
C GLU A 161 -22.31 -10.38 -17.13
N ALA A 162 -21.43 -11.32 -16.93
CA ALA A 162 -20.01 -11.22 -16.77
C ALA A 162 -19.37 -10.24 -17.77
N GLU A 163 -19.04 -9.01 -17.33
CA GLU A 163 -17.79 -8.42 -17.76
C GLU A 163 -16.78 -8.73 -16.64
N ASP A 164 -15.99 -9.75 -16.90
CA ASP A 164 -14.79 -10.09 -16.17
C ASP A 164 -13.97 -8.80 -15.95
N THR A 165 -14.05 -8.22 -14.77
CA THR A 165 -12.94 -7.41 -14.28
C THR A 165 -11.81 -8.40 -14.11
N HIS A 166 -10.93 -8.47 -15.09
CA HIS A 166 -9.77 -9.36 -15.10
C HIS A 166 -8.80 -8.92 -14.01
N LEU A 167 -9.13 -9.26 -12.76
CA LEU A 167 -8.10 -9.31 -11.73
C LEU A 167 -7.15 -10.42 -12.16
N PRO A 168 -5.83 -10.22 -12.03
CA PRO A 168 -4.87 -11.27 -12.31
C PRO A 168 -5.28 -12.55 -11.59
N THR A 169 -5.46 -13.64 -12.34
CA THR A 169 -5.77 -14.95 -11.79
C THR A 169 -4.61 -15.49 -10.96
N LEU A 170 -3.39 -14.99 -11.22
CA LEU A 170 -2.17 -15.30 -10.48
C LEU A 170 -1.39 -14.03 -10.17
N TRP A 171 -0.99 -13.91 -8.90
CA TRP A 171 -0.32 -12.74 -8.37
C TRP A 171 0.66 -13.13 -7.26
N ASN A 172 1.99 -12.95 -7.51
CA ASN A 172 3.02 -13.22 -6.51
C ASN A 172 3.86 -12.00 -6.14
N LEU A 173 3.29 -10.80 -6.27
CA LEU A 173 3.97 -9.56 -5.90
C LEU A 173 4.24 -9.56 -4.38
N PRO A 174 5.52 -9.48 -3.93
CA PRO A 174 5.86 -9.63 -2.52
C PRO A 174 5.61 -8.36 -1.69
N TYR A 175 5.26 -7.26 -2.34
CA TYR A 175 5.11 -5.95 -1.69
C TYR A 175 3.66 -5.51 -1.68
N ARG A 176 3.20 -4.99 -0.54
CA ARG A 176 1.93 -4.26 -0.46
C ARG A 176 2.05 -2.93 -1.18
N ARG A 177 0.94 -2.41 -1.67
CA ARG A 177 0.89 -1.08 -2.28
C ARG A 177 1.30 -0.03 -1.25
N ASN A 178 2.18 0.89 -1.64
CA ASN A 178 2.62 1.98 -0.77
C ASN A 178 1.55 3.10 -0.73
N PRO A 179 0.92 3.37 0.43
CA PRO A 179 -0.11 4.40 0.52
C PRO A 179 0.45 5.82 0.34
N PHE A 180 1.75 6.01 0.58
CA PHE A 180 2.43 7.29 0.44
C PHE A 180 3.06 7.50 -0.93
N PHE A 181 2.81 6.61 -1.91
CA PHE A 181 3.38 6.77 -3.26
C PHE A 181 2.95 8.11 -3.85
N THR A 182 3.93 8.94 -4.22
CA THR A 182 3.71 10.33 -4.61
C THR A 182 4.50 10.66 -5.88
N GLY A 183 3.90 11.48 -6.75
CA GLY A 183 4.50 11.91 -8.01
C GLY A 183 4.60 10.80 -9.06
N ARG A 184 5.37 11.10 -10.13
CA ARG A 184 5.72 10.13 -11.19
C ARG A 184 4.57 9.64 -12.06
N GLU A 185 3.44 10.32 -12.05
CA GLU A 185 2.29 9.98 -12.90
C GLU A 185 2.67 9.90 -14.38
N HIS A 186 3.51 10.83 -14.84
CA HIS A 186 4.01 10.88 -16.21
C HIS A 186 4.88 9.66 -16.55
N VAL A 187 5.70 9.18 -15.59
CA VAL A 187 6.56 7.99 -15.77
C VAL A 187 5.70 6.75 -15.92
N LEU A 188 4.71 6.57 -15.02
CA LEU A 188 3.79 5.43 -15.04
C LEU A 188 2.97 5.39 -16.35
N LYS A 189 2.42 6.53 -16.78
CA LYS A 189 1.68 6.63 -18.05
C LYS A 189 2.56 6.32 -19.25
N ARG A 190 3.78 6.85 -19.29
CA ARG A 190 4.75 6.58 -20.35
C ARG A 190 5.18 5.12 -20.37
N LEU A 191 5.44 4.52 -19.20
CA LEU A 191 5.78 3.10 -19.09
C LEU A 191 4.63 2.22 -19.62
N ARG A 192 3.38 2.50 -19.24
CA ARG A 192 2.20 1.80 -19.75
C ARG A 192 2.09 1.93 -21.27
N SER A 193 2.19 3.15 -21.82
CA SER A 193 2.08 3.36 -23.28
C SER A 193 3.16 2.63 -24.06
N THR A 194 4.36 2.51 -23.49
CA THR A 194 5.48 1.80 -24.14
C THR A 194 5.29 0.30 -24.09
N LEU A 195 4.84 -0.26 -22.95
CA LEU A 195 4.55 -1.69 -22.82
C LEU A 195 3.34 -2.09 -23.69
N ALA A 196 2.31 -1.27 -23.76
CA ALA A 196 1.08 -1.52 -24.53
C ALA A 196 1.24 -1.25 -26.06
N SER A 197 2.43 -0.87 -26.55
CA SER A 197 2.64 -0.61 -27.97
C SER A 197 2.52 -1.89 -28.81
N LYS A 198 1.69 -1.84 -29.86
CA LYS A 198 1.15 -2.98 -30.63
C LYS A 198 2.12 -3.72 -31.57
N ASP A 199 3.40 -3.77 -31.31
CA ASP A 199 4.32 -4.63 -32.07
C ASP A 199 4.30 -6.06 -31.47
N HIS A 200 3.32 -6.84 -31.86
CA HIS A 200 2.90 -8.10 -31.23
C HIS A 200 3.85 -9.31 -31.40
N HIS A 201 5.03 -9.16 -31.97
CA HIS A 201 5.89 -10.31 -32.30
C HIS A 201 7.18 -10.44 -31.51
N ALA A 202 7.55 -9.44 -30.72
CA ALA A 202 8.76 -9.49 -29.89
C ALA A 202 8.52 -8.88 -28.51
N ILE A 203 8.98 -9.58 -27.47
CA ILE A 203 9.04 -9.04 -26.12
C ILE A 203 10.04 -7.89 -26.12
N ARG A 204 9.60 -6.69 -25.68
CA ARG A 204 10.45 -5.49 -25.53
C ARG A 204 10.58 -5.17 -24.04
N PRO A 205 11.58 -5.70 -23.35
CA PRO A 205 11.75 -5.43 -21.94
C PRO A 205 11.96 -3.93 -21.67
N GLN A 206 11.39 -3.44 -20.59
CA GLN A 206 11.60 -2.07 -20.10
C GLN A 206 12.44 -2.14 -18.83
N ALA A 207 13.40 -1.23 -18.66
CA ALA A 207 14.25 -1.19 -17.48
C ALA A 207 14.12 0.13 -16.73
N ILE A 208 13.51 0.09 -15.55
CA ILE A 208 13.50 1.21 -14.60
C ILE A 208 14.90 1.27 -13.98
N SER A 209 15.69 2.28 -14.37
CA SER A 209 17.07 2.44 -13.92
C SER A 209 17.25 3.72 -13.09
N GLY A 210 18.18 3.70 -12.14
CA GLY A 210 18.50 4.88 -11.33
C GLY A 210 19.22 4.51 -10.04
N LEU A 211 19.52 5.52 -9.24
CA LEU A 211 20.25 5.38 -7.98
C LEU A 211 19.53 4.44 -6.98
N GLY A 212 20.29 3.92 -6.01
CA GLY A 212 19.72 3.24 -4.85
C GLY A 212 18.80 4.19 -4.07
N GLY A 213 17.69 3.69 -3.53
CA GLY A 213 16.75 4.52 -2.76
C GLY A 213 15.85 5.45 -3.58
N ILE A 214 16.03 5.51 -4.92
CA ILE A 214 15.24 6.37 -5.82
C ILE A 214 13.80 5.87 -6.03
N GLY A 215 13.45 4.66 -5.54
CA GLY A 215 12.11 4.11 -5.61
C GLY A 215 11.79 3.29 -6.87
N LYS A 216 12.78 2.61 -7.47
CA LYS A 216 12.57 1.73 -8.65
C LYS A 216 11.59 0.60 -8.37
N THR A 217 11.83 -0.16 -7.31
CA THR A 217 10.95 -1.25 -6.85
C THR A 217 9.56 -0.73 -6.50
N GLN A 218 9.46 0.45 -5.87
CA GLN A 218 8.19 1.09 -5.55
C GLN A 218 7.41 1.49 -6.82
N LEU A 219 8.10 2.00 -7.84
CA LEU A 219 7.47 2.33 -9.12
C LEU A 219 6.97 1.07 -9.85
N ALA A 220 7.75 -0.02 -9.86
CA ALA A 220 7.34 -1.30 -10.44
C ALA A 220 6.14 -1.90 -9.71
N THR A 221 6.15 -1.83 -8.36
CA THR A 221 5.04 -2.23 -7.50
C THR A 221 3.78 -1.42 -7.79
N GLU A 222 3.87 -0.09 -7.80
CA GLU A 222 2.73 0.80 -8.10
C GLU A 222 2.21 0.57 -9.52
N TYR A 223 3.10 0.34 -10.50
CA TYR A 223 2.70 -0.01 -11.86
C TYR A 223 1.84 -1.29 -11.88
N ALA A 224 2.29 -2.35 -11.21
CA ALA A 224 1.56 -3.61 -11.13
C ALA A 224 0.17 -3.43 -10.49
N TYR A 225 0.07 -2.70 -9.36
CA TYR A 225 -1.21 -2.43 -8.70
C TYR A 225 -2.15 -1.56 -9.53
N ARG A 226 -1.61 -0.51 -10.18
CA ARG A 226 -2.42 0.47 -10.92
C ARG A 226 -2.99 -0.09 -12.21
N TYR A 227 -2.22 -0.95 -12.88
CA TYR A 227 -2.59 -1.53 -14.17
C TYR A 227 -2.86 -3.03 -14.11
N ARG A 228 -3.24 -3.53 -12.93
CA ARG A 228 -3.52 -4.95 -12.69
C ARG A 228 -4.58 -5.54 -13.63
N GLU A 229 -5.54 -4.74 -14.06
CA GLU A 229 -6.64 -5.14 -14.94
C GLU A 229 -6.17 -5.36 -16.40
N ASP A 230 -4.99 -4.86 -16.76
CA ASP A 230 -4.38 -5.09 -18.06
C ASP A 230 -3.73 -6.50 -18.17
N TYR A 231 -3.64 -7.25 -17.07
CA TYR A 231 -2.91 -8.52 -16.99
C TYR A 231 -3.74 -9.63 -16.35
N GLU A 232 -3.66 -10.83 -16.94
CA GLU A 232 -4.20 -12.03 -16.34
C GLU A 232 -3.29 -12.57 -15.23
N ARG A 233 -1.98 -12.32 -15.33
CA ARG A 233 -0.96 -12.83 -14.41
C ARG A 233 0.13 -11.79 -14.19
N VAL A 234 0.46 -11.56 -12.93
CA VAL A 234 1.59 -10.71 -12.52
C VAL A 234 2.58 -11.56 -11.77
N LEU A 235 3.76 -11.71 -12.34
CA LEU A 235 4.83 -12.56 -11.85
C LEU A 235 6.01 -11.69 -11.42
N TRP A 236 6.53 -11.96 -10.23
CA TRP A 236 7.67 -11.25 -9.64
C TRP A 236 8.81 -12.23 -9.39
N ALA A 237 10.00 -11.87 -9.84
CA ALA A 237 11.23 -12.64 -9.62
C ALA A 237 12.35 -11.73 -9.14
N LYS A 238 13.03 -12.10 -8.06
CA LYS A 238 14.25 -11.44 -7.62
C LYS A 238 15.38 -11.84 -8.56
N ALA A 239 16.19 -10.87 -9.01
CA ALA A 239 17.22 -11.07 -10.03
C ALA A 239 18.58 -10.54 -9.62
N ASP A 240 18.90 -10.62 -8.32
CA ASP A 240 20.15 -10.16 -7.73
C ASP A 240 21.36 -10.99 -8.16
N SER A 241 21.17 -12.30 -8.26
CA SER A 241 22.14 -13.27 -8.78
C SER A 241 21.40 -14.37 -9.55
N GLN A 242 22.14 -15.19 -10.27
CA GLN A 242 21.57 -16.31 -11.02
C GLN A 242 20.89 -17.32 -10.08
N GLU A 243 21.47 -17.62 -8.92
CA GLU A 243 20.94 -18.56 -7.93
C GLU A 243 19.61 -18.04 -7.37
N ILE A 244 19.53 -16.75 -6.99
CA ILE A 244 18.31 -16.12 -6.46
C ILE A 244 17.22 -16.11 -7.54
N LEU A 245 17.60 -15.82 -8.78
CA LEU A 245 16.66 -15.83 -9.89
C LEU A 245 16.09 -17.23 -10.16
N ILE A 246 16.94 -18.28 -10.16
CA ILE A 246 16.50 -19.67 -10.32
C ILE A 246 15.55 -20.06 -9.18
N SER A 247 15.85 -19.69 -7.94
CA SER A 247 14.96 -19.91 -6.79
C SER A 247 13.60 -19.24 -7.01
N SER A 248 13.59 -17.95 -7.41
CA SER A 248 12.34 -17.23 -7.70
C SER A 248 11.53 -17.85 -8.87
N LEU A 249 12.23 -18.38 -9.87
CA LEU A 249 11.56 -19.09 -10.97
C LEU A 249 10.98 -20.44 -10.51
N THR A 250 11.60 -21.09 -9.53
CA THR A 250 11.05 -22.32 -8.92
C THR A 250 9.75 -22.01 -8.17
N ASP A 251 9.67 -20.90 -7.45
CA ASP A 251 8.42 -20.44 -6.80
C ASP A 251 7.33 -20.18 -7.86
N ILE A 252 7.68 -19.56 -8.99
CA ILE A 252 6.76 -19.33 -10.12
C ILE A 252 6.30 -20.64 -10.74
N VAL A 253 7.16 -21.66 -10.85
CA VAL A 253 6.78 -23.01 -11.30
C VAL A 253 5.68 -23.60 -10.43
N GLN A 254 5.84 -23.51 -9.11
CA GLN A 254 4.85 -24.00 -8.15
C GLN A 254 3.53 -23.23 -8.29
N LEU A 255 3.59 -21.91 -8.40
CA LEU A 255 2.43 -21.04 -8.59
C LEU A 255 1.65 -21.37 -9.87
N LEU A 256 2.37 -21.67 -10.96
CA LEU A 256 1.80 -22.01 -12.27
C LEU A 256 1.47 -23.51 -12.41
N ASN A 257 1.77 -24.33 -11.39
CA ASN A 257 1.62 -25.80 -11.43
C ASN A 257 2.30 -26.44 -12.66
N LEU A 258 3.52 -25.99 -13.00
CA LEU A 258 4.23 -26.50 -14.16
C LEU A 258 4.92 -27.84 -13.84
N PRO A 259 4.93 -28.80 -14.76
CA PRO A 259 5.68 -30.03 -14.60
C PRO A 259 7.19 -29.74 -14.77
N VAL A 260 7.98 -30.00 -13.74
CA VAL A 260 9.43 -29.83 -13.75
C VAL A 260 10.14 -31.10 -13.30
N LYS A 261 11.41 -31.17 -13.63
CA LYS A 261 12.30 -32.27 -13.27
C LYS A 261 12.42 -32.41 -11.75
N ASP A 262 12.30 -33.65 -11.28
CA ASP A 262 12.67 -34.01 -9.91
C ASP A 262 14.20 -34.04 -9.79
N PRO A 263 14.80 -33.20 -8.94
CA PRO A 263 16.25 -33.18 -8.76
C PRO A 263 16.83 -34.54 -8.29
N GLU A 264 16.04 -35.37 -7.63
CA GLU A 264 16.47 -36.66 -7.08
C GLU A 264 16.31 -37.82 -8.09
N ASP A 265 15.58 -37.62 -9.21
CA ASP A 265 15.42 -38.64 -10.27
C ASP A 265 16.29 -38.31 -11.50
N PRO A 266 17.44 -38.97 -11.68
CA PRO A 266 18.30 -38.74 -12.85
C PRO A 266 17.68 -39.12 -14.19
N LYS A 267 16.58 -39.88 -14.19
CA LYS A 267 15.87 -40.34 -15.41
C LYS A 267 14.69 -39.44 -15.76
N ASP A 268 14.41 -38.43 -14.96
CA ASP A 268 13.34 -37.50 -15.23
C ASP A 268 13.72 -36.57 -16.39
N GLU A 269 13.03 -36.71 -17.52
CA GLU A 269 13.24 -35.93 -18.75
C GLU A 269 12.47 -34.59 -18.76
N ARG A 270 11.69 -34.28 -17.70
CA ARG A 270 10.99 -32.99 -17.60
C ARG A 270 11.99 -31.83 -17.60
N PRO A 271 11.60 -30.62 -18.05
CA PRO A 271 12.46 -29.46 -18.06
C PRO A 271 12.81 -28.98 -16.64
N ASP A 272 13.94 -28.31 -16.48
CA ASP A 272 14.23 -27.53 -15.27
C ASP A 272 13.26 -26.34 -15.12
N ALA A 273 13.25 -25.71 -13.93
CA ALA A 273 12.35 -24.62 -13.60
C ALA A 273 12.47 -23.43 -14.58
N ALA A 274 13.67 -23.07 -14.96
CA ALA A 274 13.92 -21.95 -15.87
C ALA A 274 13.38 -22.22 -17.27
N THR A 275 13.62 -23.43 -17.79
CA THR A 275 13.12 -23.86 -19.10
C THR A 275 11.59 -23.99 -19.10
N ALA A 276 11.00 -24.51 -18.02
CA ALA A 276 9.55 -24.63 -17.88
C ALA A 276 8.86 -23.27 -17.89
N VAL A 277 9.35 -22.30 -17.08
CA VAL A 277 8.81 -20.93 -17.04
C VAL A 277 8.99 -20.25 -18.39
N LYS A 278 10.16 -20.35 -19.00
CA LYS A 278 10.44 -19.78 -20.33
C LYS A 278 9.49 -20.32 -21.41
N GLY A 279 9.25 -21.64 -21.41
CA GLY A 279 8.29 -22.28 -22.32
C GLY A 279 6.86 -21.81 -22.08
N TRP A 280 6.48 -21.67 -20.82
CA TRP A 280 5.16 -21.18 -20.45
C TRP A 280 4.94 -19.72 -20.89
N LEU A 281 5.92 -18.83 -20.65
CA LEU A 281 5.86 -17.43 -21.09
C LEU A 281 5.74 -17.29 -22.60
N ALA A 282 6.41 -18.17 -23.37
CA ALA A 282 6.30 -18.19 -24.82
C ALA A 282 4.90 -18.62 -25.33
N ALA A 283 4.25 -19.53 -24.63
CA ALA A 283 2.97 -20.13 -25.01
C ALA A 283 1.75 -19.34 -24.52
N ASN A 284 1.91 -18.43 -23.56
CA ASN A 284 0.80 -17.70 -22.95
C ASN A 284 0.91 -16.18 -23.21
N THR A 285 -0.23 -15.50 -23.03
CA THR A 285 -0.39 -14.06 -23.20
C THR A 285 -0.90 -13.42 -21.91
N GLY A 286 -1.03 -12.10 -21.87
CA GLY A 286 -1.66 -11.40 -20.74
C GLY A 286 -0.86 -11.46 -19.43
N TRP A 287 0.47 -11.67 -19.48
CA TRP A 287 1.31 -11.69 -18.30
C TRP A 287 2.25 -10.48 -18.23
N LEU A 288 2.53 -10.06 -17.00
CA LEU A 288 3.58 -9.12 -16.63
C LEU A 288 4.63 -9.88 -15.80
N LEU A 289 5.87 -9.89 -16.23
CA LEU A 289 6.99 -10.42 -15.47
C LEU A 289 7.90 -9.28 -15.02
N ILE A 290 8.10 -9.14 -13.72
CA ILE A 290 8.96 -8.14 -13.12
C ILE A 290 10.19 -8.84 -12.54
N PHE A 291 11.37 -8.45 -13.06
CA PHE A 291 12.66 -8.83 -12.48
C PHE A 291 13.15 -7.69 -11.59
N ASP A 292 13.12 -7.91 -10.30
CA ASP A 292 13.57 -6.90 -9.35
C ASP A 292 15.05 -7.03 -9.04
N ASN A 293 15.74 -5.89 -9.02
CA ASN A 293 17.18 -5.76 -8.77
C ASN A 293 18.08 -6.48 -9.78
N ALA A 294 17.69 -6.52 -11.05
CA ALA A 294 18.44 -7.12 -12.15
C ALA A 294 19.63 -6.22 -12.55
N ASN A 295 20.74 -6.31 -11.82
CA ASN A 295 21.94 -5.52 -12.11
C ASN A 295 22.75 -6.11 -13.28
N ASP A 296 22.67 -7.42 -13.50
CA ASP A 296 23.13 -8.10 -14.71
C ASP A 296 21.93 -8.42 -15.61
N LEU A 297 21.61 -7.49 -16.50
CA LEU A 297 20.51 -7.65 -17.47
C LEU A 297 20.76 -8.76 -18.48
N THR A 298 22.03 -9.06 -18.80
CA THR A 298 22.38 -10.13 -19.73
C THR A 298 22.08 -11.48 -19.13
N MET A 299 22.41 -11.66 -17.86
CA MET A 299 22.06 -12.86 -17.08
C MET A 299 20.52 -13.04 -17.08
N ALA A 300 19.78 -12.00 -16.69
CA ALA A 300 18.32 -12.06 -16.62
C ALA A 300 17.65 -12.30 -17.99
N GLN A 301 18.22 -11.76 -19.08
CA GLN A 301 17.72 -11.97 -20.44
C GLN A 301 17.72 -13.45 -20.86
N ASN A 302 18.67 -14.26 -20.38
CA ASN A 302 18.74 -15.69 -20.69
C ASN A 302 17.49 -16.47 -20.25
N PHE A 303 16.75 -15.95 -19.29
CA PHE A 303 15.52 -16.54 -18.77
C PHE A 303 14.26 -16.06 -19.48
N LEU A 304 14.37 -15.14 -20.43
CA LEU A 304 13.25 -14.67 -21.24
C LEU A 304 13.05 -15.52 -22.50
N PRO A 305 11.82 -15.72 -22.95
CA PRO A 305 11.56 -16.37 -24.23
C PRO A 305 11.97 -15.42 -25.39
N THR A 306 12.33 -16.01 -26.52
CA THR A 306 12.70 -15.27 -27.74
C THR A 306 11.51 -14.66 -28.47
N HIS A 307 10.31 -15.14 -28.18
CA HIS A 307 9.04 -14.67 -28.73
C HIS A 307 7.94 -14.80 -27.69
N GLY A 308 6.89 -14.01 -27.84
CA GLY A 308 5.75 -13.98 -26.91
C GLY A 308 5.10 -12.60 -26.88
N SER A 309 3.96 -12.48 -26.24
CA SER A 309 3.14 -11.26 -26.19
C SER A 309 2.90 -10.73 -24.76
N GLY A 310 3.72 -11.15 -23.79
CA GLY A 310 3.69 -10.59 -22.44
C GLY A 310 4.63 -9.39 -22.28
N HIS A 311 4.57 -8.77 -21.10
CA HIS A 311 5.36 -7.60 -20.75
C HIS A 311 6.45 -7.95 -19.75
N VAL A 312 7.64 -7.37 -19.93
CA VAL A 312 8.80 -7.55 -19.03
C VAL A 312 9.25 -6.20 -18.51
N LEU A 313 9.43 -6.14 -17.20
CA LEU A 313 9.91 -4.96 -16.50
C LEU A 313 11.11 -5.34 -15.63
N PHE A 314 12.22 -4.65 -15.80
CA PHE A 314 13.39 -4.75 -14.93
C PHE A 314 13.45 -3.56 -13.98
N THR A 315 13.84 -3.77 -12.74
CA THR A 315 14.42 -2.72 -11.91
C THR A 315 15.93 -2.95 -11.81
N THR A 316 16.74 -1.91 -12.01
CA THR A 316 18.19 -2.03 -12.08
C THR A 316 18.91 -0.77 -11.63
N GLN A 317 20.16 -0.90 -11.17
CA GLN A 317 21.07 0.23 -10.98
C GLN A 317 21.94 0.47 -12.22
N ALA A 318 21.95 -0.47 -13.18
CA ALA A 318 22.72 -0.35 -14.39
C ALA A 318 22.30 0.89 -15.20
N GLN A 319 23.28 1.69 -15.57
CA GLN A 319 23.09 2.89 -16.40
C GLN A 319 22.99 2.52 -17.90
N ALA A 320 23.71 1.48 -18.31
CA ALA A 320 23.69 0.96 -19.67
C ALA A 320 22.82 -0.30 -19.73
N THR A 321 21.72 -0.23 -20.46
CA THR A 321 20.81 -1.37 -20.67
C THR A 321 21.10 -2.10 -22.01
N GLY A 322 21.98 -1.57 -22.84
CA GLY A 322 22.35 -2.13 -24.14
C GLY A 322 21.15 -2.38 -25.04
N ALA A 323 21.18 -3.51 -25.74
CA ALA A 323 20.07 -3.99 -26.56
C ALA A 323 19.05 -4.84 -25.78
N VAL A 324 19.29 -5.08 -24.49
CA VAL A 324 18.47 -5.99 -23.65
C VAL A 324 17.12 -5.37 -23.32
N ALA A 325 17.11 -4.09 -22.94
CA ALA A 325 15.90 -3.40 -22.50
C ALA A 325 15.91 -1.92 -22.88
N GLN A 326 14.73 -1.36 -23.11
CA GLN A 326 14.57 0.09 -23.22
C GLN A 326 14.65 0.73 -21.84
N ARG A 327 15.52 1.72 -21.69
CA ARG A 327 15.78 2.39 -20.41
C ARG A 327 14.73 3.43 -20.08
N PHE A 328 14.19 3.35 -18.85
CA PHE A 328 13.47 4.40 -18.17
C PHE A 328 14.32 4.91 -16.99
N GLY A 329 15.06 5.99 -17.21
CA GLY A 329 15.81 6.66 -16.14
C GLY A 329 14.85 7.25 -15.12
N LEU A 330 15.05 6.89 -13.85
CA LEU A 330 14.29 7.44 -12.73
C LEU A 330 15.14 8.47 -12.02
N GLU A 331 14.64 9.69 -11.96
CA GLU A 331 15.28 10.83 -11.33
C GLU A 331 14.73 11.02 -9.89
N ALA A 332 15.35 11.87 -9.11
CA ALA A 332 14.85 12.30 -7.81
C ALA A 332 13.45 12.94 -7.96
N LEU A 333 12.71 13.01 -6.87
CA LEU A 333 11.43 13.72 -6.86
C LEU A 333 11.70 15.22 -6.98
N GLU A 334 10.81 15.90 -7.71
CA GLU A 334 10.76 17.36 -7.68
C GLU A 334 10.48 17.83 -6.23
N PRO A 335 10.95 19.02 -5.83
CA PRO A 335 10.78 19.49 -4.46
C PRO A 335 9.35 19.44 -3.94
N GLU A 336 8.38 19.70 -4.80
CA GLU A 336 6.94 19.69 -4.50
C GLU A 336 6.42 18.28 -4.23
N ASP A 337 6.79 17.30 -5.07
CA ASP A 337 6.45 15.90 -4.88
C ASP A 337 7.13 15.32 -3.64
N GLY A 338 8.39 15.70 -3.40
CA GLY A 338 9.14 15.31 -2.21
C GLY A 338 8.55 15.88 -0.92
N ALA A 339 8.11 17.13 -0.94
CA ALA A 339 7.41 17.77 0.18
C ALA A 339 6.08 17.06 0.47
N LEU A 340 5.33 16.73 -0.56
CA LEU A 340 4.06 16.02 -0.43
C LEU A 340 4.26 14.61 0.15
N LEU A 341 5.29 13.87 -0.31
CA LEU A 341 5.66 12.58 0.27
C LEU A 341 5.99 12.71 1.77
N LEU A 342 6.84 13.68 2.13
CA LEU A 342 7.23 13.93 3.51
C LEU A 342 6.03 14.24 4.42
N LEU A 343 5.16 15.16 3.99
CA LEU A 343 3.97 15.58 4.75
C LEU A 343 3.00 14.43 5.00
N ARG A 344 2.76 13.61 3.98
CA ARG A 344 1.92 12.40 4.08
C ARG A 344 2.54 11.36 5.01
N ARG A 345 3.84 11.09 4.85
CA ARG A 345 4.55 10.10 5.66
C ARG A 345 4.68 10.53 7.12
N ALA A 346 4.85 11.81 7.38
CA ALA A 346 4.85 12.39 8.73
C ALA A 346 3.44 12.54 9.33
N LYS A 347 2.39 12.11 8.61
CA LYS A 347 0.97 12.25 8.99
C LYS A 347 0.56 13.69 9.33
N LEU A 348 1.23 14.69 8.76
CA LEU A 348 0.86 16.09 8.87
C LEU A 348 -0.33 16.44 7.96
N ILE A 349 -0.56 15.63 6.94
CA ILE A 349 -1.76 15.61 6.09
C ILE A 349 -2.16 14.15 5.85
N HIS A 350 -3.40 13.93 5.44
CA HIS A 350 -3.87 12.59 5.10
C HIS A 350 -3.14 12.03 3.86
N GLU A 351 -2.96 10.72 3.79
CA GLU A 351 -2.22 10.05 2.69
C GLU A 351 -2.77 10.32 1.28
N ALA A 352 -4.07 10.59 1.14
CA ALA A 352 -4.71 10.95 -0.11
C ALA A 352 -4.85 12.46 -0.34
N SER A 353 -4.50 13.30 0.65
CA SER A 353 -4.65 14.76 0.57
C SER A 353 -3.68 15.38 -0.43
N PRO A 354 -4.11 16.39 -1.19
CA PRO A 354 -3.22 17.21 -2.00
C PRO A 354 -2.36 18.16 -1.12
N ALA A 355 -1.39 18.81 -1.72
CA ALA A 355 -0.46 19.70 -1.01
C ALA A 355 -1.15 20.92 -0.37
N GLU A 356 -2.25 21.36 -0.96
CA GLU A 356 -3.05 22.52 -0.52
C GLU A 356 -3.74 22.28 0.83
N ASP A 357 -3.85 21.03 1.28
CA ASP A 357 -4.39 20.67 2.60
C ASP A 357 -3.35 20.91 3.72
N ALA A 358 -2.09 21.10 3.38
CA ALA A 358 -1.06 21.45 4.33
C ALA A 358 -1.15 22.92 4.74
N ARG A 359 -0.75 23.23 5.98
CA ARG A 359 -0.52 24.63 6.38
C ARG A 359 0.61 25.21 5.54
N ASP A 360 0.49 26.49 5.17
CA ASP A 360 1.49 27.18 4.33
C ASP A 360 2.90 27.10 4.90
N ASP A 361 3.06 27.24 6.22
CA ASP A 361 4.34 27.13 6.93
C ASP A 361 4.91 25.70 6.88
N HIS A 362 4.08 24.68 7.03
CA HIS A 362 4.49 23.27 6.93
C HIS A 362 4.91 22.93 5.49
N TYR A 363 4.17 23.39 4.50
CA TYR A 363 4.51 23.14 3.11
C TYR A 363 5.84 23.77 2.71
N ALA A 364 6.07 25.04 3.09
CA ALA A 364 7.34 25.72 2.82
C ALA A 364 8.54 25.01 3.46
N GLN A 365 8.40 24.55 4.72
CA GLN A 365 9.44 23.80 5.41
C GLN A 365 9.67 22.40 4.78
N ALA A 366 8.61 21.72 4.37
CA ALA A 366 8.71 20.43 3.69
C ALA A 366 9.42 20.54 2.34
N ILE A 367 9.19 21.62 1.59
CA ILE A 367 9.94 21.95 0.35
C ILE A 367 11.44 22.14 0.67
N GLU A 368 11.77 22.86 1.76
CA GLU A 368 13.17 23.07 2.16
C GLU A 368 13.85 21.73 2.49
N ILE A 369 13.19 20.90 3.29
CA ILE A 369 13.70 19.54 3.64
C ILE A 369 13.87 18.70 2.37
N SER A 370 12.89 18.70 1.46
CA SER A 370 12.96 17.95 0.20
C SER A 370 14.17 18.37 -0.63
N ARG A 371 14.46 19.68 -0.73
CA ARG A 371 15.64 20.19 -1.44
C ARG A 371 16.95 19.75 -0.78
N GLU A 372 17.06 19.85 0.54
CA GLU A 372 18.26 19.41 1.25
C GLU A 372 18.51 17.90 1.12
N MET A 373 17.45 17.10 1.05
CA MET A 373 17.53 15.65 0.79
C MET A 373 17.63 15.31 -0.71
N SER A 374 17.80 16.33 -1.57
CA SER A 374 17.90 16.16 -3.02
C SER A 374 16.73 15.36 -3.62
N GLY A 375 15.54 15.45 -3.05
CA GLY A 375 14.34 14.76 -3.49
C GLY A 375 14.44 13.22 -3.44
N LEU A 376 15.33 12.65 -2.61
CA LEU A 376 15.51 11.20 -2.54
C LEU A 376 14.38 10.54 -1.73
N PRO A 377 13.53 9.72 -2.35
CA PRO A 377 12.35 9.15 -1.69
C PRO A 377 12.63 8.38 -0.41
N LEU A 378 13.72 7.60 -0.37
CA LEU A 378 14.09 6.83 0.82
C LEU A 378 14.44 7.74 2.01
N ALA A 379 15.19 8.83 1.75
CA ALA A 379 15.53 9.78 2.80
C ALA A 379 14.28 10.51 3.32
N LEU A 380 13.38 10.90 2.42
CA LEU A 380 12.13 11.57 2.75
C LEU A 380 11.17 10.65 3.52
N ASP A 381 11.09 9.37 3.18
CA ASP A 381 10.31 8.38 3.91
C ASP A 381 10.83 8.20 5.34
N GLN A 382 12.14 8.06 5.50
CA GLN A 382 12.78 7.97 6.81
C GLN A 382 12.62 9.24 7.63
N ALA A 383 12.75 10.43 7.00
CA ALA A 383 12.51 11.71 7.65
C ALA A 383 11.06 11.83 8.15
N GLY A 384 10.10 11.45 7.31
CA GLY A 384 8.69 11.45 7.69
C GLY A 384 8.39 10.49 8.84
N ALA A 385 9.00 9.29 8.82
CA ALA A 385 8.90 8.32 9.90
C ALA A 385 9.47 8.87 11.22
N PHE A 386 10.64 9.51 11.17
CA PHE A 386 11.26 10.13 12.34
C PHE A 386 10.37 11.23 12.93
N ILE A 387 9.84 12.13 12.08
CA ILE A 387 8.96 13.22 12.51
C ILE A 387 7.69 12.68 13.18
N GLU A 388 7.06 11.67 12.59
CA GLU A 388 5.89 10.99 13.13
C GLU A 388 6.18 10.38 14.50
N GLU A 389 7.24 9.57 14.61
CA GLU A 389 7.56 8.80 15.82
C GLU A 389 7.99 9.71 16.98
N THR A 390 8.81 10.72 16.69
CA THR A 390 9.30 11.66 17.72
C THR A 390 8.37 12.82 18.00
N SER A 391 7.27 12.95 17.24
CA SER A 391 6.39 14.14 17.28
C SER A 391 7.15 15.46 17.11
N SER A 392 8.26 15.46 16.37
CA SER A 392 9.07 16.62 16.10
C SER A 392 8.39 17.55 15.10
N THR A 393 8.65 18.85 15.22
CA THR A 393 8.26 19.79 14.15
C THR A 393 9.23 19.67 12.96
N LEU A 394 8.78 20.06 11.76
CA LEU A 394 9.63 20.12 10.57
C LEU A 394 10.88 20.99 10.78
N THR A 395 10.72 22.12 11.47
CA THR A 395 11.85 23.02 11.83
C THR A 395 12.86 22.33 12.76
N GLN A 396 12.38 21.60 13.77
CA GLN A 396 13.27 20.85 14.68
C GLN A 396 14.02 19.76 13.95
N TYR A 397 13.32 19.01 13.10
CA TYR A 397 13.93 17.96 12.29
C TYR A 397 15.01 18.53 11.34
N LEU A 398 14.70 19.62 10.63
CA LEU A 398 15.67 20.26 9.72
C LEU A 398 16.94 20.71 10.43
N ARG A 399 16.80 21.25 11.65
CA ARG A 399 17.95 21.63 12.48
C ARG A 399 18.79 20.39 12.83
N LEU A 400 18.18 19.33 13.36
CA LEU A 400 18.87 18.08 13.70
C LEU A 400 19.57 17.47 12.48
N TYR A 401 18.89 17.47 11.33
CA TYR A 401 19.46 16.97 10.08
C TYR A 401 20.74 17.74 9.68
N ARG A 402 20.74 19.08 9.80
CA ARG A 402 21.90 19.91 9.49
C ARG A 402 23.05 19.71 10.48
N GLU A 403 22.73 19.62 11.77
CA GLU A 403 23.71 19.36 12.83
C GLU A 403 24.38 18.01 12.64
N GLU A 404 23.61 16.94 12.40
CA GLU A 404 24.12 15.60 12.17
C GLU A 404 24.92 15.49 10.86
N GLY A 405 24.44 16.10 9.78
CA GLY A 405 25.18 16.16 8.53
C GLY A 405 26.54 16.85 8.68
N ALA A 406 26.61 17.92 9.47
CA ALA A 406 27.88 18.58 9.77
C ALA A 406 28.81 17.68 10.60
N ARG A 407 28.28 16.96 11.59
CA ARG A 407 29.03 15.98 12.39
C ARG A 407 29.60 14.86 11.53
N LEU A 408 28.79 14.23 10.71
CA LEU A 408 29.21 13.15 9.84
C LEU A 408 30.26 13.58 8.80
N ARG A 409 30.17 14.80 8.25
CA ARG A 409 31.21 15.35 7.36
C ARG A 409 32.51 15.61 8.09
N ALA A 410 32.47 16.11 9.31
CA ALA A 410 33.67 16.38 10.12
C ALA A 410 34.41 15.07 10.50
N GLU A 411 33.69 14.01 10.80
CA GLU A 411 34.26 12.70 11.16
C GLU A 411 34.83 11.95 9.94
N ARG A 412 34.26 12.08 8.76
CA ARG A 412 34.57 11.28 7.58
C ARG A 412 35.50 11.92 6.57
N GLY A 413 35.71 13.24 6.63
CA GLY A 413 36.42 13.99 5.59
C GLY A 413 35.69 14.01 4.24
N ASP A 414 36.28 14.63 3.23
CA ASP A 414 35.71 14.81 1.87
C ASP A 414 35.76 13.54 1.00
N TYR A 415 35.55 12.36 1.56
CA TYR A 415 35.51 11.15 0.75
C TYR A 415 34.18 11.07 -0.03
N SER A 416 34.27 10.96 -1.35
CA SER A 416 33.16 10.68 -2.26
C SER A 416 32.44 9.41 -1.83
N VAL A 417 31.25 9.56 -1.29
CA VAL A 417 30.45 8.46 -0.77
C VAL A 417 29.72 7.82 -1.94
N GLU A 418 29.84 6.52 -2.10
CA GLU A 418 29.03 5.74 -3.07
C GLU A 418 27.52 5.79 -2.79
N HIS A 419 27.11 6.37 -1.64
CA HIS A 419 25.74 6.43 -1.17
C HIS A 419 25.33 7.87 -0.86
N PRO A 420 24.03 8.23 -1.08
CA PRO A 420 23.53 9.55 -0.80
C PRO A 420 23.72 9.95 0.68
N GLU A 421 24.35 11.09 0.92
CA GLU A 421 24.56 11.64 2.26
C GLU A 421 23.25 11.77 3.04
N SER A 422 22.17 12.16 2.37
CA SER A 422 20.84 12.31 2.97
C SER A 422 20.33 11.02 3.66
N VAL A 423 20.61 9.84 3.11
CA VAL A 423 20.24 8.58 3.76
C VAL A 423 21.10 8.31 4.99
N ALA A 424 22.40 8.61 4.93
CA ALA A 424 23.28 8.41 6.07
C ALA A 424 22.88 9.30 7.25
N VAL A 425 22.55 10.55 7.01
CA VAL A 425 22.12 11.50 8.04
C VAL A 425 20.79 11.09 8.67
N THR A 426 19.77 10.82 7.85
CA THR A 426 18.45 10.39 8.36
C THR A 426 18.53 9.09 9.13
N PHE A 427 19.36 8.16 8.65
CA PHE A 427 19.60 6.89 9.33
C PHE A 427 20.26 7.09 10.69
N SER A 428 21.33 7.90 10.76
CA SER A 428 22.05 8.18 12.02
C SER A 428 21.13 8.72 13.09
N LEU A 429 20.31 9.72 12.76
CA LEU A 429 19.32 10.29 13.65
C LEU A 429 18.30 9.25 14.17
N SER A 430 17.79 8.42 13.26
CA SER A 430 16.84 7.38 13.63
C SER A 430 17.48 6.28 14.47
N PHE A 431 18.71 5.88 14.15
CA PHE A 431 19.44 4.86 14.87
C PHE A 431 19.78 5.28 16.31
N GLU A 432 20.24 6.52 16.52
CA GLU A 432 20.52 7.06 17.86
C GLU A 432 19.26 7.02 18.75
N ASN A 433 18.09 7.35 18.21
CA ASN A 433 16.84 7.25 18.96
C ASN A 433 16.45 5.80 19.27
N VAL A 434 16.60 4.88 18.33
CA VAL A 434 16.35 3.44 18.56
C VAL A 434 17.29 2.91 19.64
N GLU A 435 18.59 3.23 19.55
CA GLU A 435 19.60 2.76 20.51
C GLU A 435 19.34 3.27 21.92
N ALA A 436 18.96 4.55 22.05
CA ALA A 436 18.63 5.16 23.34
C ALA A 436 17.35 4.58 23.96
N ALA A 437 16.34 4.22 23.15
CA ALA A 437 15.07 3.71 23.61
C ALA A 437 15.10 2.19 23.85
N ASN A 438 15.74 1.44 22.96
CA ASN A 438 15.79 -0.02 22.98
C ASN A 438 17.13 -0.54 22.42
N PRO A 439 18.15 -0.80 23.28
CA PRO A 439 19.43 -1.31 22.82
C PRO A 439 19.35 -2.65 22.08
N GLY A 440 18.39 -3.53 22.43
CA GLY A 440 18.15 -4.78 21.71
C GLY A 440 17.67 -4.57 20.27
N ALA A 441 16.87 -3.54 20.04
CA ALA A 441 16.46 -3.14 18.71
C ALA A 441 17.62 -2.58 17.87
N ALA A 442 18.56 -1.85 18.49
CA ALA A 442 19.77 -1.40 17.82
C ALA A 442 20.70 -2.58 17.45
N ASP A 443 20.85 -3.55 18.33
CA ASP A 443 21.63 -4.77 18.05
C ASP A 443 20.97 -5.61 16.93
N LEU A 444 19.63 -5.67 16.89
CA LEU A 444 18.88 -6.29 15.79
C LEU A 444 19.26 -5.64 14.44
N LEU A 445 19.29 -4.31 14.37
CA LEU A 445 19.70 -3.58 13.17
C LEU A 445 21.14 -3.91 12.77
N ARG A 446 22.07 -3.94 13.74
CA ARG A 446 23.48 -4.28 13.51
C ARG A 446 23.63 -5.67 12.89
N ILE A 447 22.92 -6.67 13.42
CA ILE A 447 22.96 -8.03 12.89
C ILE A 447 22.31 -8.12 11.51
N CYS A 448 21.12 -7.55 11.32
CA CYS A 448 20.44 -7.52 10.04
C CYS A 448 21.27 -6.84 8.94
N ALA A 449 22.18 -5.93 9.30
CA ALA A 449 23.09 -5.32 8.34
C ALA A 449 24.00 -6.33 7.64
N PHE A 450 24.39 -7.41 8.29
CA PHE A 450 25.31 -8.43 7.76
C PHE A 450 24.59 -9.65 7.16
N LEU A 451 23.26 -9.74 7.31
CA LEU A 451 22.44 -10.79 6.72
C LEU A 451 21.98 -10.42 5.30
N GLY A 452 21.33 -11.34 4.58
CA GLY A 452 20.70 -11.04 3.29
C GLY A 452 19.62 -9.97 3.45
N PRO A 453 19.55 -8.92 2.58
CA PRO A 453 18.67 -7.78 2.81
C PRO A 453 17.18 -8.09 2.66
N ASP A 454 16.83 -9.04 1.81
CA ASP A 454 15.49 -9.17 1.26
C ASP A 454 14.61 -10.23 1.93
N THR A 455 15.21 -11.12 2.72
CA THR A 455 14.45 -12.19 3.39
C THR A 455 15.25 -12.70 4.56
N ILE A 456 15.15 -12.04 5.70
CA ILE A 456 15.79 -12.45 6.95
C ILE A 456 14.74 -13.22 7.76
N PRO A 457 14.82 -14.56 7.88
CA PRO A 457 13.86 -15.32 8.67
C PRO A 457 13.96 -14.94 10.15
N GLU A 458 12.84 -14.69 10.81
CA GLU A 458 12.81 -14.45 12.27
C GLU A 458 13.36 -15.65 13.04
N GLU A 459 13.27 -16.85 12.50
CA GLU A 459 13.82 -18.08 13.06
C GLU A 459 15.33 -18.00 13.32
N ILE A 460 16.12 -17.35 12.44
CA ILE A 460 17.55 -17.14 12.66
C ILE A 460 17.82 -16.39 13.97
N LEU A 461 16.97 -15.42 14.29
CA LEU A 461 17.09 -14.65 15.53
C LEU A 461 16.66 -15.49 16.75
N ILE A 462 15.56 -16.23 16.63
CA ILE A 462 14.98 -17.03 17.72
C ILE A 462 15.88 -18.22 18.06
N GLU A 463 16.27 -19.00 17.06
CA GLU A 463 17.13 -20.18 17.26
C GLU A 463 18.56 -19.79 17.60
N GLY A 464 19.03 -18.66 17.06
CA GLY A 464 20.35 -18.09 17.32
C GLY A 464 20.46 -17.27 18.60
N ALA A 465 19.41 -17.12 19.41
CA ALA A 465 19.34 -16.21 20.56
C ALA A 465 20.56 -16.30 21.49
N SER A 466 21.04 -17.52 21.77
CA SER A 466 22.21 -17.75 22.64
C SER A 466 23.55 -17.19 22.07
N ALA A 467 23.61 -16.91 20.78
CA ALA A 467 24.79 -16.37 20.08
C ALA A 467 24.69 -14.86 19.80
N LEU A 468 23.54 -14.22 20.06
CA LEU A 468 23.26 -12.83 19.70
C LEU A 468 23.68 -11.80 20.78
N GLY A 469 24.50 -12.20 21.75
CA GLY A 469 24.90 -11.34 22.86
C GLY A 469 23.83 -11.22 23.96
N GLU A 470 24.14 -10.44 25.01
CA GLU A 470 23.25 -10.37 26.19
C GLU A 470 21.93 -9.65 25.86
N THR A 471 21.98 -8.52 25.15
CA THR A 471 20.82 -7.65 24.94
C THR A 471 19.85 -8.22 23.93
N LEU A 472 20.33 -8.48 22.69
CA LEU A 472 19.45 -9.03 21.66
C LEU A 472 19.13 -10.51 21.93
N GLY A 473 20.06 -11.27 22.51
CA GLY A 473 19.82 -12.67 22.87
C GLY A 473 18.69 -12.83 23.88
N ALA A 474 18.63 -11.95 24.90
CA ALA A 474 17.52 -11.92 25.85
C ALA A 474 16.18 -11.56 25.15
N ALA A 475 16.17 -10.54 24.28
CA ALA A 475 14.98 -10.15 23.54
C ALA A 475 14.54 -11.25 22.54
N ALA A 476 15.47 -11.92 21.85
CA ALA A 476 15.18 -12.98 20.89
C ALA A 476 14.65 -14.27 21.54
N ALA A 477 14.99 -14.53 22.80
CA ALA A 477 14.47 -15.64 23.58
C ALA A 477 12.99 -15.47 23.99
N GLU A 478 12.50 -14.23 24.04
CA GLU A 478 11.14 -13.88 24.45
C GLU A 478 10.33 -13.31 23.27
N PRO A 479 9.29 -14.01 22.78
CA PRO A 479 8.57 -13.61 21.56
C PRO A 479 7.98 -12.18 21.60
N ILE A 480 7.56 -11.70 22.78
CA ILE A 480 7.00 -10.36 22.95
C ILE A 480 8.10 -9.29 22.84
N GLU A 481 9.25 -9.54 23.44
CA GLU A 481 10.39 -8.62 23.42
C GLU A 481 10.99 -8.52 22.01
N LEU A 482 11.11 -9.64 21.28
CA LEU A 482 11.54 -9.64 19.89
C LEU A 482 10.55 -8.86 19.01
N ALA A 483 9.25 -9.08 19.20
CA ALA A 483 8.23 -8.36 18.45
C ALA A 483 8.27 -6.85 18.74
N GLN A 484 8.56 -6.45 19.97
CA GLN A 484 8.72 -5.04 20.35
C GLN A 484 9.99 -4.45 19.70
N ALA A 485 11.13 -5.15 19.75
CA ALA A 485 12.35 -4.71 19.09
C ALA A 485 12.16 -4.51 17.58
N ILE A 486 11.48 -5.45 16.91
CA ILE A 486 11.15 -5.34 15.48
C ILE A 486 10.23 -4.14 15.22
N LYS A 487 9.24 -3.92 16.08
CA LYS A 487 8.30 -2.79 15.98
C LYS A 487 9.03 -1.45 16.12
N ASP A 488 9.89 -1.31 17.13
CA ASP A 488 10.64 -0.08 17.41
C ASP A 488 11.52 0.33 16.20
N VAL A 489 12.15 -0.64 15.56
CA VAL A 489 12.93 -0.41 14.33
C VAL A 489 12.02 -0.06 13.15
N GLY A 490 10.88 -0.73 13.04
CA GLY A 490 9.92 -0.55 11.95
C GLY A 490 9.30 0.86 11.92
N HIS A 491 9.11 1.49 13.08
CA HIS A 491 8.57 2.84 13.19
C HIS A 491 9.41 3.89 12.44
N TYR A 492 10.72 3.70 12.36
CA TYR A 492 11.63 4.58 11.62
C TYR A 492 11.87 4.16 10.16
N SER A 493 11.07 3.26 9.60
CA SER A 493 11.26 2.72 8.23
C SER A 493 12.65 2.12 7.97
N LEU A 494 13.33 1.63 9.00
CA LEU A 494 14.67 1.04 8.89
C LEU A 494 14.62 -0.46 8.57
N LEU A 495 13.57 -1.13 9.05
CA LEU A 495 13.31 -2.55 8.87
C LEU A 495 11.81 -2.74 8.59
N ARG A 496 11.48 -3.68 7.73
CA ARG A 496 10.10 -4.06 7.45
C ARG A 496 9.86 -5.51 7.83
N ARG A 497 8.76 -5.78 8.51
CA ARG A 497 8.30 -7.13 8.86
C ARG A 497 7.22 -7.59 7.89
N GLU A 498 7.32 -8.84 7.42
CA GLU A 498 6.24 -9.56 6.74
C GLU A 498 5.72 -10.66 7.68
N PRO A 499 4.61 -10.40 8.39
CA PRO A 499 4.16 -11.27 9.47
C PRO A 499 3.78 -12.68 9.02
N GLU A 500 3.15 -12.82 7.84
CA GLU A 500 2.71 -14.12 7.30
C GLU A 500 3.91 -15.02 6.94
N ALA A 501 4.93 -14.42 6.34
CA ALA A 501 6.17 -15.11 5.97
C ALA A 501 7.16 -15.22 7.14
N ARG A 502 6.92 -14.53 8.27
CA ARG A 502 7.83 -14.42 9.42
C ARG A 502 9.24 -14.01 9.00
N THR A 503 9.34 -13.01 8.13
CA THR A 503 10.61 -12.50 7.61
C THR A 503 10.73 -10.99 7.81
N LEU A 504 11.99 -10.54 7.87
CA LEU A 504 12.36 -9.14 7.94
C LEU A 504 13.07 -8.73 6.65
N THR A 505 12.89 -7.49 6.24
CA THR A 505 13.54 -6.91 5.05
C THR A 505 14.18 -5.59 5.43
N MET A 506 15.43 -5.39 5.04
CA MET A 506 16.19 -4.15 5.25
C MET A 506 16.61 -3.56 3.91
N HIS A 507 16.42 -2.25 3.72
CA HIS A 507 16.88 -1.63 2.48
C HIS A 507 18.41 -1.65 2.36
N ARG A 508 18.96 -2.03 1.19
CA ARG A 508 20.40 -2.21 0.97
C ARG A 508 21.24 -0.97 1.27
N LEU A 509 20.71 0.24 1.03
CA LEU A 509 21.40 1.47 1.42
C LEU A 509 21.48 1.62 2.94
N VAL A 510 20.42 1.24 3.67
CA VAL A 510 20.44 1.23 5.14
C VAL A 510 21.49 0.25 5.64
N GLN A 511 21.55 -0.97 5.06
CA GLN A 511 22.61 -1.94 5.36
C GLN A 511 24.01 -1.39 5.11
N ALA A 512 24.21 -0.74 3.95
CA ALA A 512 25.51 -0.20 3.58
C ALA A 512 25.97 0.93 4.51
N VAL A 513 25.04 1.76 4.97
CA VAL A 513 25.32 2.80 5.97
C VAL A 513 25.68 2.16 7.32
N LEU A 514 24.86 1.18 7.79
CA LEU A 514 25.12 0.47 9.05
C LEU A 514 26.48 -0.23 9.07
N LYS A 515 26.82 -0.99 8.03
CA LYS A 515 28.12 -1.67 7.92
C LYS A 515 29.33 -0.76 8.06
N ARG A 516 29.14 0.55 7.88
CA ARG A 516 30.20 1.57 8.04
C ARG A 516 30.20 2.24 9.41
N LEU A 517 29.06 2.20 10.12
CA LEU A 517 28.91 2.80 11.44
C LEU A 517 29.27 1.81 12.56
N VAL A 518 29.24 0.50 12.26
CA VAL A 518 29.61 -0.62 13.15
C VAL A 518 30.97 -1.15 12.75
#